data_acef2cd0d909ebe51685c68ec73b9fa8
#
_entry.id   acef2cd0d909ebe51685c68ec73b9fa8
#
_cell.length_a   1.000
_cell.length_b   1.000
_cell.length_c   1.000
_cell.angle_alpha   90.00
_cell.angle_beta   90.00
_cell.angle_gamma   90.00
#
_symmetry.space_group_name_H-M   'P 1'
#
loop_
_entity.id
_entity.type
_entity.pdbx_description
1 polymer ?
#
loop_
_entity_poly.entity_id
_entity_poly.type
_entity_poly.pdbx_seq_one_letter_code
_entity_poly.pdbx_strand_id
1 'polypeptide(L)'
;MKNLVVGLGLILAVLFLPGRAEARGIPIVYNTGQEVFETGPLPAPFDQVEELRGYQAGYLCDITGILWSYFSVRNCKAVAFKDTSYSDDAELVKAISAKYTEGDMKRGIWGHFGWMLMVGVLLLGGLVWVYELVSGKKSGDTTESA
;
A
#
# COMPACT_ATOMS: atom_id res chain seq x y z
N MET A 1 16.16 -20.01 -20.62
CA MET A 1 15.46 -18.72 -20.60
C MET A 1 14.03 -18.81 -21.14
N LYS A 2 13.77 -19.50 -22.27
CA LYS A 2 12.40 -19.72 -22.79
C LYS A 2 11.41 -20.29 -21.75
N ASN A 3 11.84 -21.28 -20.99
CA ASN A 3 10.95 -21.94 -20.01
C ASN A 3 10.62 -21.04 -18.80
N LEU A 4 11.48 -20.09 -18.45
CA LEU A 4 11.25 -19.16 -17.35
C LEU A 4 10.23 -18.09 -17.73
N VAL A 5 10.28 -17.63 -18.98
CA VAL A 5 9.34 -16.64 -19.53
C VAL A 5 7.95 -17.26 -19.71
N VAL A 6 7.89 -18.51 -20.19
CA VAL A 6 6.62 -19.26 -20.27
C VAL A 6 6.02 -19.49 -18.89
N GLY A 7 6.84 -19.81 -17.89
CA GLY A 7 6.39 -19.97 -16.51
C GLY A 7 5.84 -18.66 -15.91
N LEU A 8 6.54 -17.55 -16.13
CA LEU A 8 6.10 -16.23 -15.63
C LEU A 8 4.84 -15.77 -16.37
N GLY A 9 4.75 -15.99 -17.67
CA GLY A 9 3.56 -15.70 -18.48
C GLY A 9 2.35 -16.52 -18.05
N LEU A 10 2.53 -17.79 -17.71
CA LEU A 10 1.49 -18.67 -17.19
C LEU A 10 0.99 -18.21 -15.81
N ILE A 11 1.88 -17.79 -14.93
CA ILE A 11 1.52 -17.25 -13.61
C ILE A 11 0.73 -15.94 -13.76
N LEU A 12 1.18 -15.03 -14.64
CA LEU A 12 0.41 -13.83 -14.95
C LEU A 12 -0.96 -14.16 -15.58
N ALA A 13 -1.02 -15.10 -16.53
CA ALA A 13 -2.26 -15.50 -17.18
C ALA A 13 -3.25 -16.11 -16.18
N VAL A 14 -2.79 -16.88 -15.20
CA VAL A 14 -3.64 -17.43 -14.12
C VAL A 14 -4.16 -16.33 -13.21
N LEU A 15 -3.41 -15.28 -12.96
CA LEU A 15 -3.84 -14.11 -12.20
C LEU A 15 -4.87 -13.26 -12.95
N PHE A 16 -4.87 -13.30 -14.28
CA PHE A 16 -5.81 -12.59 -15.15
C PHE A 16 -6.90 -13.47 -15.76
N LEU A 17 -6.92 -14.79 -15.48
CA LEU A 17 -8.07 -15.60 -15.85
C LEU A 17 -9.28 -15.08 -15.07
N PRO A 18 -10.30 -14.56 -15.76
CA PRO A 18 -11.57 -14.27 -15.11
C PRO A 18 -12.16 -15.63 -14.68
N GLY A 19 -11.93 -16.03 -13.44
CA GLY A 19 -12.80 -16.99 -12.82
C GLY A 19 -14.21 -16.48 -13.10
N ARG A 20 -15.14 -17.34 -13.44
CA ARG A 20 -16.56 -17.02 -13.63
C ARG A 20 -17.04 -16.23 -12.41
N ALA A 21 -16.71 -14.95 -12.37
CA ALA A 21 -17.30 -13.99 -11.47
C ALA A 21 -18.63 -13.64 -12.13
N GLU A 22 -19.72 -14.16 -11.61
CA GLU A 22 -20.97 -13.42 -11.61
C GLU A 22 -20.60 -11.95 -11.38
N ALA A 23 -21.12 -11.06 -12.20
CA ALA A 23 -20.76 -9.65 -12.31
C ALA A 23 -20.96 -8.86 -10.99
N ARG A 24 -20.21 -9.21 -9.99
CA ARG A 24 -19.84 -8.37 -8.85
C ARG A 24 -18.51 -7.77 -9.27
N GLY A 25 -18.55 -6.46 -9.52
CA GLY A 25 -17.44 -5.69 -10.05
C GLY A 25 -16.11 -6.15 -9.47
N ILE A 26 -15.09 -6.20 -10.31
CA ILE A 26 -13.72 -6.47 -9.88
C ILE A 26 -13.51 -5.62 -8.62
N PRO A 27 -13.25 -6.19 -7.44
CA PRO A 27 -12.88 -5.38 -6.30
C PRO A 27 -11.49 -4.81 -6.58
N ILE A 28 -11.45 -3.75 -7.39
CA ILE A 28 -10.34 -2.82 -7.28
C ILE A 28 -10.48 -2.34 -5.85
N VAL A 29 -9.65 -2.86 -4.96
CA VAL A 29 -9.62 -2.45 -3.57
C VAL A 29 -9.01 -1.04 -3.57
N TYR A 30 -9.86 -0.09 -3.94
CA TYR A 30 -9.59 1.32 -3.84
C TYR A 30 -9.88 1.68 -2.38
N ASN A 31 -8.84 1.94 -1.64
CA ASN A 31 -8.93 2.27 -0.23
C ASN A 31 -8.95 3.78 -0.07
N THR A 32 -10.13 4.33 0.20
CA THR A 32 -10.31 5.74 0.58
C THR A 32 -11.06 5.80 1.88
N GLY A 33 -10.59 6.61 2.78
CA GLY A 33 -11.24 6.78 4.08
C GLY A 33 -10.31 7.43 5.08
N GLN A 34 -10.65 7.25 6.34
CA GLN A 34 -9.82 7.70 7.44
C GLN A 34 -9.19 6.48 8.13
N GLU A 35 -7.92 6.59 8.44
CA GLU A 35 -7.18 5.57 9.17
C GLU A 35 -6.35 6.20 10.27
N VAL A 36 -6.26 5.50 11.40
CA VAL A 36 -5.46 5.92 12.54
C VAL A 36 -4.09 5.25 12.45
N PHE A 37 -3.05 6.07 12.42
CA PHE A 37 -1.66 5.63 12.47
C PHE A 37 -1.11 5.79 13.89
N GLU A 38 -0.72 4.70 14.51
CA GLU A 38 -0.09 4.70 15.82
C GLU A 38 1.24 5.46 15.78
N THR A 39 1.51 6.25 16.83
CA THR A 39 2.81 6.89 17.05
C THR A 39 3.48 6.34 18.31
N GLY A 40 2.75 6.16 19.38
CA GLY A 40 3.31 5.64 20.61
C GLY A 40 2.37 5.76 21.81
N PRO A 41 2.90 5.60 23.04
CA PRO A 41 2.11 5.75 24.25
C PRO A 41 1.66 7.20 24.46
N LEU A 42 0.56 7.39 25.17
CA LEU A 42 0.08 8.73 25.53
C LEU A 42 1.18 9.53 26.27
N PRO A 43 1.26 10.86 26.03
CA PRO A 43 2.16 11.72 26.78
C PRO A 43 1.68 11.92 28.22
N ALA A 44 2.60 12.16 29.14
CA ALA A 44 2.25 12.60 30.49
C ALA A 44 1.55 13.99 30.44
N PRO A 45 0.56 14.24 31.31
CA PRO A 45 0.10 13.39 32.40
C PRO A 45 -0.99 12.37 32.01
N PHE A 46 -1.37 12.29 30.74
CA PHE A 46 -2.50 11.49 30.27
C PHE A 46 -2.26 9.97 30.32
N ASP A 47 -1.00 9.54 30.37
CA ASP A 47 -0.60 8.13 30.56
C ASP A 47 -1.01 7.55 31.92
N GLN A 48 -1.25 8.41 32.91
CA GLN A 48 -1.62 8.02 34.28
C GLN A 48 -3.12 8.14 34.56
N VAL A 49 -3.91 8.65 33.63
CA VAL A 49 -5.36 8.80 33.76
C VAL A 49 -6.02 7.44 33.58
N GLU A 50 -6.73 6.97 34.61
CA GLU A 50 -7.38 5.65 34.59
C GLU A 50 -8.37 5.47 33.43
N GLU A 51 -9.11 6.55 33.09
CA GLU A 51 -10.08 6.56 31.98
C GLU A 51 -9.42 6.40 30.59
N LEU A 52 -8.16 6.80 30.48
CA LEU A 52 -7.36 6.69 29.25
C LEU A 52 -6.47 5.46 29.22
N ARG A 53 -6.65 4.57 30.17
CA ARG A 53 -5.85 3.35 30.27
C ARG A 53 -6.04 2.45 29.05
N GLY A 54 -4.94 2.18 28.37
CA GLY A 54 -4.92 1.39 27.13
C GLY A 54 -5.16 2.20 25.85
N TYR A 55 -5.32 3.53 25.97
CA TYR A 55 -5.28 4.41 24.81
C TYR A 55 -3.83 4.64 24.37
N GLN A 56 -3.66 4.84 23.07
CA GLN A 56 -2.39 5.16 22.45
C GLN A 56 -2.50 6.47 21.67
N ALA A 57 -1.37 7.16 21.52
CA ALA A 57 -1.28 8.33 20.69
C ALA A 57 -1.17 7.93 19.22
N GLY A 58 -1.87 8.64 18.36
CA GLY A 58 -1.83 8.42 16.92
C GLY A 58 -2.29 9.63 16.13
N TYR A 59 -2.31 9.47 14.82
CA TYR A 59 -2.84 10.45 13.88
C TYR A 59 -3.94 9.81 13.05
N LEU A 60 -5.11 10.43 13.06
CA LEU A 60 -6.22 10.12 12.16
C LEU A 60 -5.99 10.88 10.87
N CYS A 61 -5.74 10.17 9.78
CA CYS A 61 -5.44 10.76 8.47
C CYS A 61 -6.41 10.31 7.40
N ASP A 62 -6.66 11.19 6.43
CA ASP A 62 -7.35 10.83 5.20
C ASP A 62 -6.38 10.07 4.29
N ILE A 63 -6.73 8.86 3.93
CA ILE A 63 -5.93 7.98 3.09
C ILE A 63 -6.55 7.82 1.71
N THR A 64 -5.68 7.67 0.72
CA THR A 64 -6.04 7.21 -0.61
C THR A 64 -5.02 6.18 -1.06
N GLY A 65 -5.48 5.01 -1.44
CA GLY A 65 -4.59 3.90 -1.80
C GLY A 65 -5.25 2.88 -2.71
N ILE A 66 -4.46 1.94 -3.17
CA ILE A 66 -4.87 0.79 -3.96
C ILE A 66 -4.19 -0.45 -3.38
N LEU A 67 -4.91 -1.55 -3.22
CA LEU A 67 -4.39 -2.81 -2.71
C LEU A 67 -3.63 -2.64 -1.37
N TRP A 68 -4.23 -1.90 -0.43
CA TRP A 68 -3.67 -1.59 0.91
C TRP A 68 -2.35 -0.82 0.90
N SER A 69 -1.93 -0.30 -0.24
CA SER A 69 -0.80 0.61 -0.35
C SER A 69 -1.29 2.04 -0.48
N TYR A 70 -0.76 2.93 0.35
CA TYR A 70 -1.14 4.34 0.38
C TYR A 70 -0.24 5.14 -0.56
N PHE A 71 -0.81 5.83 -1.53
CA PHE A 71 -0.08 6.82 -2.31
C PHE A 71 -0.40 8.27 -1.90
N SER A 72 -1.42 8.46 -1.05
CA SER A 72 -1.69 9.75 -0.43
C SER A 72 -2.19 9.58 0.99
N VAL A 73 -1.57 10.31 1.91
CA VAL A 73 -1.97 10.44 3.32
C VAL A 73 -1.97 11.93 3.63
N ARG A 74 -3.12 12.48 3.99
CA ARG A 74 -3.31 13.94 4.18
C ARG A 74 -4.24 14.22 5.34
N ASN A 75 -4.33 15.52 5.72
CA ASN A 75 -5.25 16.02 6.73
C ASN A 75 -5.15 15.25 8.06
N CYS A 76 -3.92 14.98 8.49
CA CYS A 76 -3.68 14.23 9.71
C CYS A 76 -4.01 15.07 10.95
N LYS A 77 -4.79 14.50 11.87
CA LYS A 77 -5.13 15.10 13.15
C LYS A 77 -4.65 14.18 14.27
N ALA A 78 -4.00 14.74 15.26
CA ALA A 78 -3.60 13.98 16.45
C ALA A 78 -4.85 13.52 17.21
N VAL A 79 -4.86 12.27 17.62
CA VAL A 79 -5.94 11.64 18.39
C VAL A 79 -5.37 10.64 19.39
N ALA A 80 -6.10 10.41 20.47
CA ALA A 80 -5.88 9.22 21.28
C ALA A 80 -6.86 8.14 20.82
N PHE A 81 -6.39 6.93 20.62
CA PHE A 81 -7.23 5.84 20.13
C PHE A 81 -7.04 4.56 20.93
N LYS A 82 -8.09 3.76 20.96
CA LYS A 82 -8.10 2.42 21.52
C LYS A 82 -9.07 1.56 20.72
N ASP A 83 -8.55 0.49 20.12
CA ASP A 83 -9.31 -0.37 19.20
C ASP A 83 -10.00 0.44 18.08
N THR A 84 -11.32 0.55 18.14
CA THR A 84 -12.13 1.30 17.16
C THR A 84 -12.60 2.67 17.65
N SER A 85 -12.27 3.03 18.88
CA SER A 85 -12.68 4.30 19.50
C SER A 85 -11.53 5.29 19.49
N TYR A 86 -11.81 6.54 19.22
CA TYR A 86 -10.84 7.63 19.32
C TYR A 86 -11.41 8.81 20.10
N SER A 87 -10.51 9.55 20.75
CA SER A 87 -10.79 10.80 21.45
C SER A 87 -9.96 11.92 20.83
N ASP A 88 -10.63 13.02 20.55
CA ASP A 88 -10.05 14.24 19.97
C ASP A 88 -10.15 15.44 20.95
N ASP A 89 -10.08 15.16 22.26
CA ASP A 89 -10.05 16.18 23.29
C ASP A 89 -8.92 17.19 23.01
N ALA A 90 -9.23 18.49 23.09
CA ALA A 90 -8.31 19.54 22.68
C ALA A 90 -6.99 19.58 23.47
N GLU A 91 -7.02 19.26 24.78
CA GLU A 91 -5.81 19.22 25.61
C GLU A 91 -4.97 18.00 25.26
N LEU A 92 -5.62 16.88 25.07
CA LEU A 92 -4.97 15.62 24.69
C LEU A 92 -4.34 15.72 23.29
N VAL A 93 -5.05 16.26 22.31
CA VAL A 93 -4.55 16.55 20.96
C VAL A 93 -3.32 17.45 20.99
N LYS A 94 -3.35 18.51 21.81
CA LYS A 94 -2.24 19.43 21.98
C LYS A 94 -1.02 18.74 22.59
N ALA A 95 -1.22 17.91 23.60
CA ALA A 95 -0.13 17.15 24.23
C ALA A 95 0.48 16.12 23.28
N ILE A 96 -0.33 15.42 22.50
CA ILE A 96 0.13 14.46 21.49
C ILE A 96 0.94 15.18 20.41
N SER A 97 0.42 16.28 19.86
CA SER A 97 1.10 17.07 18.81
C SER A 97 2.39 17.73 19.30
N ALA A 98 2.52 18.00 20.61
CA ALA A 98 3.74 18.52 21.19
C ALA A 98 4.84 17.45 21.32
N LYS A 99 4.46 16.18 21.49
CA LYS A 99 5.40 15.06 21.69
C LYS A 99 5.71 14.32 20.40
N TYR A 100 4.74 14.17 19.52
CA TYR A 100 4.84 13.37 18.30
C TYR A 100 4.58 14.22 17.06
N THR A 101 5.24 13.89 15.99
CA THR A 101 5.06 14.49 14.67
C THR A 101 4.44 13.48 13.70
N GLU A 102 3.98 13.94 12.54
CA GLU A 102 3.51 13.04 11.48
C GLU A 102 4.60 12.07 10.97
N GLY A 103 5.88 12.41 11.18
CA GLY A 103 7.00 11.54 10.84
C GLY A 103 7.14 10.31 11.73
N ASP A 104 6.58 10.37 12.95
CA ASP A 104 6.65 9.29 13.94
C ASP A 104 5.55 8.23 13.75
N MET A 105 4.67 8.42 12.76
CA MET A 105 3.61 7.46 12.43
C MET A 105 4.19 6.12 11.98
N LYS A 106 3.78 5.05 12.63
CA LYS A 106 4.15 3.68 12.26
C LYS A 106 3.37 3.25 11.01
N ARG A 107 3.97 3.43 9.85
CA ARG A 107 3.44 2.97 8.57
C ARG A 107 4.12 1.66 8.18
N GLY A 108 3.35 0.64 7.85
CA GLY A 108 3.91 -0.60 7.33
C GLY A 108 4.66 -0.35 6.02
N ILE A 109 5.73 -1.11 5.77
CA ILE A 109 6.55 -1.01 4.55
C ILE A 109 5.67 -1.15 3.29
N TRP A 110 4.70 -2.07 3.31
CA TRP A 110 3.78 -2.25 2.20
C TRP A 110 2.87 -1.04 1.99
N GLY A 111 2.34 -0.46 3.04
CA GLY A 111 1.53 0.76 2.98
C GLY A 111 2.28 1.94 2.35
N HIS A 112 3.59 2.03 2.61
CA HIS A 112 4.41 3.14 2.11
C HIS A 112 4.98 2.92 0.71
N PHE A 113 5.49 1.73 0.41
CA PHE A 113 6.23 1.42 -0.82
C PHE A 113 5.52 0.45 -1.77
N GLY A 114 4.42 -0.16 -1.37
CA GLY A 114 3.76 -1.21 -2.15
C GLY A 114 3.38 -0.76 -3.57
N TRP A 115 2.92 0.46 -3.75
CA TRP A 115 2.59 1.01 -5.06
C TRP A 115 3.83 1.15 -5.97
N MET A 116 4.98 1.53 -5.40
CA MET A 116 6.25 1.63 -6.14
C MET A 116 6.72 0.25 -6.59
N LEU A 117 6.56 -0.77 -5.75
CA LEU A 117 6.88 -2.16 -6.11
C LEU A 117 6.00 -2.65 -7.27
N MET A 118 4.69 -2.37 -7.22
CA MET A 118 3.79 -2.72 -8.32
C MET A 118 4.18 -2.06 -9.64
N VAL A 119 4.47 -0.76 -9.62
CA VAL A 119 4.95 -0.04 -10.81
C VAL A 119 6.28 -0.61 -11.31
N GLY A 120 7.21 -0.91 -10.40
CA GLY A 120 8.49 -1.52 -10.75
C GLY A 120 8.34 -2.86 -11.45
N VAL A 121 7.47 -3.74 -10.96
CA VAL A 121 7.17 -5.04 -11.57
C VAL A 121 6.55 -4.88 -12.96
N LEU A 122 5.62 -3.94 -13.13
CA LEU A 122 5.00 -3.66 -14.43
C LEU A 122 6.00 -3.14 -15.45
N LEU A 123 6.90 -2.24 -15.04
CA LEU A 123 7.95 -1.71 -15.90
C LEU A 123 8.94 -2.81 -16.31
N LEU A 124 9.40 -3.64 -15.38
CA LEU A 124 10.30 -4.74 -15.67
C LEU A 124 9.64 -5.77 -16.62
N GLY A 125 8.39 -6.13 -16.37
CA GLY A 125 7.63 -7.01 -17.26
C GLY A 125 7.47 -6.44 -18.66
N GLY A 126 7.17 -5.14 -18.77
CA GLY A 126 7.08 -4.43 -20.04
C GLY A 126 8.41 -4.41 -20.79
N LEU A 127 9.51 -4.14 -20.11
CA LEU A 127 10.86 -4.16 -20.72
C LEU A 127 11.24 -5.53 -21.25
N VAL A 128 10.98 -6.59 -20.48
CA VAL A 128 11.23 -7.97 -20.91
C VAL A 128 10.40 -8.29 -22.15
N TRP A 129 9.13 -7.92 -22.16
CA TRP A 129 8.25 -8.15 -23.30
C TRP A 129 8.73 -7.42 -24.57
N VAL A 130 9.08 -6.13 -24.45
CA VAL A 130 9.64 -5.35 -25.57
C VAL A 130 10.95 -5.95 -26.05
N TYR A 131 11.84 -6.37 -25.14
CA TYR A 131 13.09 -7.01 -25.49
C TYR A 131 12.88 -8.31 -26.31
N GLU A 132 11.89 -9.12 -25.97
CA GLU A 132 11.55 -10.33 -26.73
C GLU A 132 10.99 -10.01 -28.11
N LEU A 133 10.14 -9.00 -28.23
CA LEU A 133 9.63 -8.54 -29.53
C LEU A 133 10.74 -8.08 -30.47
N VAL A 134 11.73 -7.36 -29.94
CA VAL A 134 12.87 -6.86 -30.73
C VAL A 134 13.86 -7.97 -31.05
N SER A 135 14.15 -8.86 -30.10
CA SER A 135 15.09 -9.98 -30.26
C SER A 135 14.51 -11.10 -31.13
N GLY A 136 13.21 -11.35 -31.04
CA GLY A 136 12.53 -12.38 -31.83
C GLY A 136 12.50 -12.08 -33.34
N LYS A 137 12.68 -10.82 -33.73
CA LYS A 137 12.73 -10.40 -35.13
C LYS A 137 14.04 -10.78 -35.85
N LYS A 138 15.07 -11.19 -35.13
CA LYS A 138 16.37 -11.55 -35.71
C LYS A 138 16.51 -13.02 -36.12
N SER A 139 15.53 -13.87 -35.88
CA SER A 139 15.66 -15.32 -36.13
C SER A 139 14.91 -15.83 -37.36
N GLY A 140 14.45 -14.94 -38.25
CA GLY A 140 13.59 -15.29 -39.40
C GLY A 140 14.22 -15.17 -40.79
N ASP A 141 15.56 -14.95 -40.90
CA ASP A 141 16.14 -14.74 -42.23
C ASP A 141 17.45 -15.52 -42.42
N THR A 142 17.36 -16.83 -42.41
CA THR A 142 18.38 -17.69 -42.99
C THR A 142 17.78 -19.09 -43.19
N THR A 143 17.14 -19.31 -44.32
CA THR A 143 17.22 -20.56 -45.09
C THR A 143 16.24 -20.45 -46.28
N GLU A 144 16.70 -19.95 -47.39
CA GLU A 144 16.31 -20.50 -48.69
C GLU A 144 17.35 -20.10 -49.74
N SER A 145 18.31 -20.96 -49.99
CA SER A 145 18.94 -21.09 -51.30
C SER A 145 19.78 -22.39 -51.30
N ALA A 146 19.22 -23.42 -51.82
CA ALA A 146 19.95 -24.44 -52.61
C ALA A 146 18.94 -25.29 -53.38
#